data_53fe857ff3837fe5ab2874ec8095b10c
#
_entry.id   53fe857ff3837fe5ab2874ec8095b10c
#
_cell.length_a   1.000
_cell.length_b   1.000
_cell.length_c   1.000
_cell.angle_alpha   90.00
_cell.angle_beta   90.00
_cell.angle_gamma   90.00
#
_symmetry.space_group_name_H-M   'P 1'
#
loop_
_entity.id
_entity.type
_entity.pdbx_description
1 polymer ?
#
loop_
_entity_poly.entity_id
_entity_poly.type
_entity_poly.pdbx_seq_one_letter_code
_entity_poly.pdbx_strand_id
1 'polypeptide(L)'
;MAADQLFRFLATITIIAATSNPTLGRAADGPVVVYGGTPAGLAAAMAAADHGEDVLVVEPYSRIGGLSTNGLSHADFRTFPGLTGAYLDFARRVDAHYRDQYGNDSPQVVASFGGTQGEPSVNLMIFQQMIAQRPRIKIIRNHVLQSVELAEARTNASENRLSSITKLVFADRVNKDAESISITPAICIDATYEGDLMAMAGVPYHVGRESRATYDESLAPETGDDQVQGYNFRFTMTTDPANHVKPQAPPGYDRELFVGILPILASGKIDRVFSYPSRCVIKAHIPGLPNQKFDMNDVSRGLVRLSLPGENRQWPDGDWETRAKIFSEHRLWNEGLVYFLQNDEAVPATFRTEAMRWGWCQDEFVDTGHLPEQLYVREARRMIGMHVYVQGDTDAADNDVRSKWHADSVAMGDYGPNCHGTGRVGGRFGGEHTGEFYHRVAPYQIPYGVLVSDPKGAGAIDNLLVPGAVSSSHVGFCALRLEPIWMALGQAAGTAAHLAIANQVEVQAVPLPKLQSQLHDAGAATIYLSDLAAGDEGFSLAQWWGSLGGFHGLADSPKLYGERGENIVGQYFQPYNDHAAELDRAMDERTYNRWKPLAVKLGIDQQAIPRISPPVTRGDWLKSIRAAIR
;
A
#
# COMPACT_ATOMS: atom_id res chain seq x y z
N MET A 1 -36.27 21.90 6.21
CA MET A 1 -35.81 22.56 7.46
C MET A 1 -34.90 21.59 8.21
N ALA A 2 -33.75 21.25 7.64
CA ALA A 2 -32.71 20.43 8.28
C ALA A 2 -31.30 20.68 7.64
N ALA A 3 -31.10 21.86 7.03
CA ALA A 3 -29.87 22.22 6.34
C ALA A 3 -29.11 23.39 7.01
N ASP A 4 -29.58 23.92 8.13
CA ASP A 4 -29.07 25.19 8.70
C ASP A 4 -28.34 25.07 10.06
N GLN A 5 -28.02 23.85 10.49
CA GLN A 5 -27.29 23.66 11.76
C GLN A 5 -25.81 23.28 11.64
N LEU A 6 -25.28 23.09 10.43
CA LEU A 6 -23.88 22.70 10.22
C LEU A 6 -22.89 23.88 10.10
N PHE A 7 -23.39 25.12 10.00
CA PHE A 7 -22.55 26.31 9.69
C PHE A 7 -22.19 27.20 10.88
N ARG A 8 -22.53 26.83 12.13
CA ARG A 8 -22.29 27.71 13.28
C ARG A 8 -21.24 27.21 14.30
N PHE A 9 -20.42 26.22 13.98
CA PHE A 9 -19.38 25.72 14.92
C PHE A 9 -17.94 26.06 14.54
N LEU A 10 -17.70 26.92 13.55
CA LEU A 10 -16.36 27.32 13.08
C LEU A 10 -15.83 28.63 13.68
N ALA A 11 -16.48 29.20 14.65
CA ALA A 11 -16.02 30.43 15.30
C ALA A 11 -16.00 30.27 16.82
N THR A 12 -14.91 29.79 17.35
CA THR A 12 -14.32 30.19 18.64
C THR A 12 -13.32 29.12 19.11
N ILE A 13 -12.10 29.14 18.58
CA ILE A 13 -10.95 28.59 19.30
C ILE A 13 -10.23 29.80 19.89
N THR A 14 -10.54 30.10 21.15
CA THR A 14 -9.85 31.11 21.96
C THR A 14 -8.49 30.54 22.38
N ILE A 15 -7.44 31.25 22.03
CA ILE A 15 -6.05 30.96 22.40
C ILE A 15 -5.90 31.24 23.91
N ILE A 16 -5.65 30.21 24.70
CA ILE A 16 -5.08 30.35 26.06
C ILE A 16 -3.57 30.12 25.89
N ALA A 17 -2.81 31.21 26.01
CA ALA A 17 -1.36 31.14 26.05
C ALA A 17 -0.91 30.61 27.42
N ALA A 18 -0.45 29.39 27.49
CA ALA A 18 0.31 28.87 28.61
C ALA A 18 1.80 29.01 28.31
N THR A 19 2.52 29.75 29.14
CA THR A 19 3.98 29.90 29.08
C THR A 19 4.63 28.58 29.49
N SER A 20 5.12 27.81 28.54
CA SER A 20 5.98 26.66 28.77
C SER A 20 7.30 26.83 28.00
N ASN A 21 8.38 26.37 28.60
CA ASN A 21 9.76 26.43 28.08
C ASN A 21 9.88 26.00 26.63
N PRO A 22 10.72 26.65 25.80
CA PRO A 22 10.85 26.35 24.38
C PRO A 22 11.77 25.15 24.17
N THR A 23 11.25 23.93 24.30
CA THR A 23 12.02 22.72 24.00
C THR A 23 11.57 22.00 22.72
N LEU A 24 10.41 22.34 22.14
CA LEU A 24 9.99 21.79 20.85
C LEU A 24 9.19 22.87 20.09
N GLY A 25 9.64 23.27 18.90
CA GLY A 25 8.90 24.18 18.00
C GLY A 25 7.64 23.55 17.39
N ARG A 26 7.04 22.61 18.09
CA ARG A 26 5.89 21.79 17.72
C ARG A 26 4.66 22.28 18.48
N ALA A 27 3.52 22.43 17.81
CA ALA A 27 2.24 22.62 18.48
C ALA A 27 1.89 21.32 19.22
N ALA A 28 2.07 21.30 20.54
CA ALA A 28 1.77 20.13 21.37
C ALA A 28 0.28 19.70 21.30
N ASP A 29 -0.62 20.60 20.87
CA ASP A 29 -2.07 20.44 20.91
C ASP A 29 -2.75 20.36 19.53
N GLY A 30 -1.99 20.20 18.43
CA GLY A 30 -2.54 20.07 17.08
C GLY A 30 -3.00 18.62 16.76
N PRO A 31 -3.88 18.43 15.77
CA PRO A 31 -4.28 17.09 15.31
C PRO A 31 -3.13 16.38 14.61
N VAL A 32 -3.22 15.05 14.52
CA VAL A 32 -2.51 14.29 13.50
C VAL A 32 -3.18 14.57 12.15
N VAL A 33 -2.43 15.14 11.20
CA VAL A 33 -2.93 15.45 9.87
C VAL A 33 -2.47 14.39 8.89
N VAL A 34 -3.41 13.68 8.28
CA VAL A 34 -3.16 12.67 7.25
C VAL A 34 -3.55 13.26 5.90
N TYR A 35 -2.59 13.43 5.01
CA TYR A 35 -2.84 13.85 3.64
C TYR A 35 -2.90 12.64 2.71
N GLY A 36 -4.06 12.42 2.07
CA GLY A 36 -4.42 11.24 1.31
C GLY A 36 -5.25 10.23 2.12
N GLY A 37 -6.55 10.12 1.81
CA GLY A 37 -7.46 9.10 2.33
C GLY A 37 -7.30 7.76 1.63
N THR A 38 -6.08 7.38 1.27
CA THR A 38 -5.69 6.10 0.67
C THR A 38 -5.81 4.96 1.70
N PRO A 39 -5.66 3.68 1.33
CA PRO A 39 -5.61 2.59 2.31
C PRO A 39 -4.58 2.83 3.42
N ALA A 40 -3.38 3.34 3.05
CA ALA A 40 -2.36 3.73 4.03
C ALA A 40 -2.84 4.84 4.96
N GLY A 41 -3.43 5.90 4.39
CA GLY A 41 -3.91 7.05 5.16
C GLY A 41 -5.05 6.71 6.10
N LEU A 42 -6.00 5.89 5.65
CA LEU A 42 -7.10 5.43 6.50
C LEU A 42 -6.60 4.51 7.63
N ALA A 43 -5.66 3.60 7.34
CA ALA A 43 -5.05 2.76 8.37
C ALA A 43 -4.27 3.60 9.40
N ALA A 44 -3.55 4.64 8.95
CA ALA A 44 -2.84 5.56 9.84
C ALA A 44 -3.80 6.37 10.71
N ALA A 45 -4.87 6.89 10.11
CA ALA A 45 -5.90 7.65 10.82
C ALA A 45 -6.58 6.79 11.90
N MET A 46 -6.95 5.56 11.55
CA MET A 46 -7.56 4.62 12.49
C MET A 46 -6.61 4.27 13.64
N ALA A 47 -5.36 3.94 13.35
CA ALA A 47 -4.37 3.61 14.37
C ALA A 47 -4.12 4.77 15.33
N ALA A 48 -3.94 5.99 14.83
CA ALA A 48 -3.77 7.17 15.68
C ALA A 48 -5.01 7.44 16.56
N ALA A 49 -6.21 7.35 15.98
CA ALA A 49 -7.46 7.56 16.70
C ALA A 49 -7.73 6.48 17.75
N ASP A 50 -7.39 5.22 17.51
CA ASP A 50 -7.51 4.12 18.47
C ASP A 50 -6.60 4.33 19.70
N HIS A 51 -5.51 5.09 19.55
CA HIS A 51 -4.65 5.54 20.64
C HIS A 51 -5.09 6.87 21.29
N GLY A 52 -6.21 7.45 20.84
CA GLY A 52 -6.81 8.65 21.45
C GLY A 52 -6.43 9.99 20.83
N GLU A 53 -5.72 9.99 19.70
CA GLU A 53 -5.36 11.22 18.99
C GLU A 53 -6.55 11.78 18.19
N ASP A 54 -6.65 13.10 18.09
CA ASP A 54 -7.54 13.76 17.14
C ASP A 54 -6.90 13.75 15.76
N VAL A 55 -7.64 13.26 14.76
CA VAL A 55 -7.12 13.04 13.42
C VAL A 55 -7.93 13.81 12.39
N LEU A 56 -7.22 14.49 11.47
CA LEU A 56 -7.80 15.13 10.31
C LEU A 56 -7.24 14.51 9.05
N VAL A 57 -8.09 13.80 8.30
CA VAL A 57 -7.76 13.29 6.97
C VAL A 57 -8.14 14.31 5.93
N VAL A 58 -7.21 14.71 5.07
CA VAL A 58 -7.46 15.58 3.92
C VAL A 58 -7.26 14.77 2.65
N GLU A 59 -8.32 14.63 1.85
CA GLU A 59 -8.36 13.81 0.64
C GLU A 59 -8.53 14.69 -0.60
N PRO A 60 -7.63 14.57 -1.61
CA PRO A 60 -7.74 15.31 -2.87
C PRO A 60 -8.98 14.99 -3.71
N TYR A 61 -9.56 13.81 -3.53
CA TYR A 61 -10.69 13.31 -4.33
C TYR A 61 -11.99 13.28 -3.52
N SER A 62 -13.09 12.94 -4.21
CA SER A 62 -14.40 12.83 -3.58
C SER A 62 -14.56 11.52 -2.79
N ARG A 63 -13.77 10.49 -3.15
CA ARG A 63 -13.85 9.11 -2.65
C ARG A 63 -12.62 8.79 -1.80
N ILE A 64 -12.84 8.30 -0.59
CA ILE A 64 -11.77 7.75 0.29
C ILE A 64 -11.50 6.28 -0.04
N GLY A 65 -10.38 5.76 0.43
CA GLY A 65 -9.96 4.37 0.24
C GLY A 65 -9.04 4.18 -0.98
N GLY A 66 -8.63 5.28 -1.62
CA GLY A 66 -7.70 5.28 -2.74
C GLY A 66 -8.07 4.27 -3.80
N LEU A 67 -7.09 3.50 -4.27
CA LEU A 67 -7.29 2.53 -5.35
C LEU A 67 -8.20 1.36 -4.95
N SER A 68 -8.22 0.94 -3.69
CA SER A 68 -9.12 -0.14 -3.23
C SER A 68 -10.61 0.17 -3.43
N THR A 69 -10.96 1.46 -3.52
CA THR A 69 -12.33 1.93 -3.80
C THR A 69 -12.46 2.55 -5.20
N ASN A 70 -11.36 2.64 -5.95
CA ASN A 70 -11.29 3.15 -7.32
C ASN A 70 -10.88 2.04 -8.30
N GLY A 71 -11.43 0.84 -8.13
CA GLY A 71 -11.41 -0.24 -9.10
C GLY A 71 -10.34 -1.31 -8.90
N LEU A 72 -9.31 -1.08 -8.07
CA LEU A 72 -8.36 -2.13 -7.70
C LEU A 72 -9.00 -3.02 -6.63
N SER A 73 -9.88 -3.89 -7.07
CA SER A 73 -10.62 -4.81 -6.19
C SER A 73 -9.89 -6.12 -5.95
N HIS A 74 -8.93 -6.45 -6.82
CA HIS A 74 -8.11 -7.66 -6.71
C HIS A 74 -6.74 -7.28 -6.15
N ALA A 75 -6.59 -7.35 -4.83
CA ALA A 75 -5.33 -7.02 -4.15
C ALA A 75 -4.27 -8.08 -4.40
N ASP A 76 -3.02 -7.64 -4.54
CA ASP A 76 -1.87 -8.52 -4.70
C ASP A 76 -1.31 -8.93 -3.34
N PHE A 77 -1.31 -10.23 -3.04
CA PHE A 77 -0.64 -10.89 -1.90
C PHE A 77 -0.36 -12.35 -2.26
N ARG A 78 0.41 -13.06 -1.46
CA ARG A 78 0.76 -14.47 -1.74
C ARG A 78 0.00 -15.46 -0.89
N THR A 79 -0.08 -15.20 0.41
CA THR A 79 -0.66 -16.15 1.35
C THR A 79 -1.59 -15.46 2.34
N PHE A 80 -2.65 -16.12 2.77
CA PHE A 80 -3.54 -15.57 3.79
C PHE A 80 -2.83 -15.30 5.13
N PRO A 81 -1.88 -16.12 5.62
CA PRO A 81 -1.08 -15.78 6.79
C PRO A 81 -0.24 -14.50 6.65
N GLY A 82 0.01 -14.03 5.43
CA GLY A 82 0.63 -12.74 5.15
C GLY A 82 -0.28 -11.54 5.36
N LEU A 83 -1.59 -11.74 5.48
CA LEU A 83 -2.57 -10.68 5.73
C LEU A 83 -2.75 -10.49 7.23
N THR A 84 -2.42 -9.31 7.74
CA THR A 84 -2.45 -9.03 9.18
C THR A 84 -2.90 -7.59 9.45
N GLY A 85 -3.12 -7.24 10.71
CA GLY A 85 -3.43 -5.88 11.14
C GLY A 85 -4.64 -5.27 10.45
N ALA A 86 -4.49 -4.01 10.07
CA ALA A 86 -5.58 -3.20 9.50
C ALA A 86 -6.15 -3.77 8.19
N TYR A 87 -5.31 -4.37 7.33
CA TYR A 87 -5.82 -4.96 6.08
C TYR A 87 -6.65 -6.22 6.35
N LEU A 88 -6.22 -7.07 7.28
CA LEU A 88 -7.00 -8.27 7.64
C LEU A 88 -8.34 -7.90 8.28
N ASP A 89 -8.40 -6.86 9.14
CA ASP A 89 -9.67 -6.37 9.68
C ASP A 89 -10.59 -5.87 8.56
N PHE A 90 -10.07 -5.10 7.61
CA PHE A 90 -10.81 -4.66 6.43
C PHE A 90 -11.35 -5.84 5.63
N ALA A 91 -10.50 -6.81 5.26
CA ALA A 91 -10.91 -7.97 4.47
C ALA A 91 -11.97 -8.82 5.20
N ARG A 92 -11.81 -9.05 6.52
CA ARG A 92 -12.81 -9.77 7.33
C ARG A 92 -14.18 -9.08 7.34
N ARG A 93 -14.22 -7.75 7.34
CA ARG A 93 -15.46 -6.98 7.28
C ARG A 93 -16.12 -7.06 5.91
N VAL A 94 -15.33 -7.06 4.84
CA VAL A 94 -15.83 -7.29 3.48
C VAL A 94 -16.41 -8.70 3.36
N ASP A 95 -15.72 -9.74 3.83
CA ASP A 95 -16.21 -11.13 3.85
C ASP A 95 -17.50 -11.26 4.68
N ALA A 96 -17.53 -10.66 5.87
CA ALA A 96 -18.72 -10.66 6.74
C ALA A 96 -19.92 -9.99 6.06
N HIS A 97 -19.72 -8.88 5.36
CA HIS A 97 -20.78 -8.22 4.57
C HIS A 97 -21.44 -9.19 3.57
N TYR A 98 -20.62 -9.92 2.79
CA TYR A 98 -21.18 -10.86 1.81
C TYR A 98 -21.86 -12.05 2.49
N ARG A 99 -21.33 -12.55 3.61
CA ARG A 99 -21.99 -13.61 4.40
C ARG A 99 -23.34 -13.17 4.95
N ASP A 100 -23.41 -11.97 5.48
CA ASP A 100 -24.65 -11.40 6.04
C ASP A 100 -25.71 -11.14 4.97
N GLN A 101 -25.29 -10.69 3.78
CA GLN A 101 -26.21 -10.35 2.69
C GLN A 101 -26.69 -11.57 1.89
N TYR A 102 -25.84 -12.57 1.68
CA TYR A 102 -26.07 -13.65 0.74
C TYR A 102 -26.02 -15.07 1.35
N GLY A 103 -25.61 -15.20 2.61
CA GLY A 103 -25.40 -16.48 3.27
C GLY A 103 -24.01 -17.08 3.04
N ASN A 104 -23.57 -17.93 4.00
CA ASN A 104 -22.19 -18.42 4.09
C ASN A 104 -21.68 -19.17 2.85
N ASP A 105 -22.57 -19.91 2.17
CA ASP A 105 -22.21 -20.78 1.04
C ASP A 105 -22.54 -20.14 -0.32
N SER A 106 -22.80 -18.84 -0.35
CA SER A 106 -23.20 -18.13 -1.57
C SER A 106 -22.03 -17.99 -2.55
N PRO A 107 -22.33 -17.90 -3.86
CA PRO A 107 -21.32 -17.58 -4.87
C PRO A 107 -20.60 -16.24 -4.62
N GLN A 108 -21.28 -15.29 -3.97
CA GLN A 108 -20.72 -13.98 -3.63
C GLN A 108 -19.63 -14.10 -2.57
N VAL A 109 -19.83 -14.93 -1.53
CA VAL A 109 -18.81 -15.21 -0.51
C VAL A 109 -17.60 -15.91 -1.14
N VAL A 110 -17.82 -16.90 -2.01
CA VAL A 110 -16.73 -17.57 -2.73
C VAL A 110 -15.95 -16.57 -3.59
N ALA A 111 -16.66 -15.70 -4.32
CA ALA A 111 -16.05 -14.69 -5.20
C ALA A 111 -15.33 -13.58 -4.43
N SER A 112 -15.76 -13.25 -3.18
CA SER A 112 -15.07 -12.25 -2.35
C SER A 112 -13.68 -12.72 -1.91
N PHE A 113 -13.38 -14.00 -2.03
CA PHE A 113 -12.09 -14.64 -1.69
C PHE A 113 -11.58 -14.22 -0.29
N GLY A 114 -12.41 -14.48 0.73
CA GLY A 114 -12.10 -14.07 2.10
C GLY A 114 -12.08 -12.55 2.30
N GLY A 115 -12.84 -11.82 1.50
CA GLY A 115 -12.98 -10.38 1.54
C GLY A 115 -11.85 -9.58 0.89
N THR A 116 -10.90 -10.26 0.24
CA THR A 116 -9.78 -9.59 -0.47
C THR A 116 -10.13 -9.12 -1.86
N GLN A 117 -11.32 -9.51 -2.35
CA GLN A 117 -11.86 -9.19 -3.67
C GLN A 117 -13.28 -8.60 -3.54
N GLY A 118 -13.39 -7.44 -2.88
CA GLY A 118 -14.64 -6.74 -2.72
C GLY A 118 -15.00 -5.87 -3.94
N GLU A 119 -16.30 -5.68 -4.17
CA GLU A 119 -16.78 -4.66 -5.11
C GLU A 119 -16.32 -3.27 -4.66
N PRO A 120 -15.98 -2.32 -5.55
CA PRO A 120 -15.50 -0.98 -5.16
C PRO A 120 -16.47 -0.23 -4.24
N SER A 121 -17.78 -0.34 -4.47
CA SER A 121 -18.82 0.25 -3.63
C SER A 121 -18.88 -0.38 -2.24
N VAL A 122 -18.70 -1.71 -2.13
CA VAL A 122 -18.63 -2.42 -0.85
C VAL A 122 -17.36 -2.03 -0.10
N ASN A 123 -16.22 -2.00 -0.77
CA ASN A 123 -14.96 -1.56 -0.17
C ASN A 123 -15.08 -0.14 0.41
N LEU A 124 -15.69 0.79 -0.32
CA LEU A 124 -15.94 2.15 0.14
C LEU A 124 -16.86 2.17 1.37
N MET A 125 -17.95 1.41 1.33
CA MET A 125 -18.89 1.29 2.46
C MET A 125 -18.17 0.77 3.70
N ILE A 126 -17.34 -0.26 3.58
CA ILE A 126 -16.59 -0.84 4.71
C ILE A 126 -15.60 0.20 5.29
N PHE A 127 -14.82 0.90 4.47
CA PHE A 127 -13.96 1.98 4.97
C PHE A 127 -14.75 3.07 5.69
N GLN A 128 -15.90 3.49 5.15
CA GLN A 128 -16.77 4.47 5.79
C GLN A 128 -17.28 3.97 7.16
N GLN A 129 -17.67 2.71 7.28
CA GLN A 129 -18.08 2.10 8.55
C GLN A 129 -16.92 2.03 9.55
N MET A 130 -15.71 1.64 9.12
CA MET A 130 -14.52 1.59 9.98
C MET A 130 -14.17 2.98 10.53
N ILE A 131 -14.27 4.02 9.72
CA ILE A 131 -14.04 5.42 10.13
C ILE A 131 -15.17 5.92 11.06
N ALA A 132 -16.44 5.62 10.75
CA ALA A 132 -17.57 6.06 11.56
C ALA A 132 -17.55 5.51 13.00
N GLN A 133 -16.87 4.38 13.24
CA GLN A 133 -16.62 3.83 14.57
C GLN A 133 -15.62 4.66 15.40
N ARG A 134 -14.94 5.65 14.79
CA ARG A 134 -13.87 6.46 15.40
C ARG A 134 -14.17 7.96 15.34
N PRO A 135 -14.93 8.50 16.29
CA PRO A 135 -15.42 9.88 16.24
C PRO A 135 -14.31 10.96 16.29
N ARG A 136 -13.08 10.56 16.62
CA ARG A 136 -11.92 11.45 16.60
C ARG A 136 -11.35 11.67 15.19
N ILE A 137 -11.81 10.92 14.18
CA ILE A 137 -11.41 11.11 12.79
C ILE A 137 -12.39 12.05 12.10
N LYS A 138 -11.86 13.13 11.53
CA LYS A 138 -12.58 14.03 10.62
C LYS A 138 -11.98 13.91 9.25
N ILE A 139 -12.82 13.99 8.21
CA ILE A 139 -12.39 13.89 6.80
C ILE A 139 -12.84 15.14 6.05
N ILE A 140 -11.89 15.78 5.36
CA ILE A 140 -12.12 16.84 4.38
C ILE A 140 -11.78 16.26 3.01
N ARG A 141 -12.74 16.31 2.08
CA ARG A 141 -12.59 15.79 0.71
C ARG A 141 -12.43 16.92 -0.29
N ASN A 142 -11.95 16.58 -1.48
CA ASN A 142 -11.73 17.52 -2.58
C ASN A 142 -10.76 18.66 -2.23
N HIS A 143 -9.80 18.43 -1.33
CA HIS A 143 -8.83 19.44 -0.94
C HIS A 143 -7.41 19.00 -1.26
N VAL A 144 -6.67 19.90 -1.88
CA VAL A 144 -5.29 19.67 -2.32
C VAL A 144 -4.33 20.57 -1.55
N LEU A 145 -3.16 20.04 -1.22
CA LEU A 145 -2.12 20.79 -0.55
C LEU A 145 -1.63 21.95 -1.45
N GLN A 146 -1.66 23.16 -0.91
CA GLN A 146 -1.25 24.38 -1.59
C GLN A 146 0.12 24.86 -1.11
N SER A 147 0.38 24.81 0.19
CA SER A 147 1.66 25.21 0.76
C SER A 147 1.95 24.54 2.11
N VAL A 148 3.23 24.48 2.44
CA VAL A 148 3.79 23.98 3.70
C VAL A 148 4.65 25.08 4.31
N GLU A 149 4.42 25.44 5.57
CA GLU A 149 5.31 26.32 6.32
C GLU A 149 6.16 25.48 7.30
N LEU A 150 7.45 25.76 7.31
CA LEU A 150 8.43 25.07 8.17
C LEU A 150 8.94 26.03 9.24
N ALA A 151 9.20 25.52 10.44
CA ALA A 151 10.04 26.19 11.42
C ALA A 151 11.50 26.22 10.95
N GLU A 152 12.27 27.19 11.43
CA GLU A 152 13.72 27.16 11.25
C GLU A 152 14.32 25.85 11.78
N ALA A 153 15.26 25.31 11.02
CA ALA A 153 15.90 24.06 11.39
C ALA A 153 16.68 24.23 12.69
N ARG A 154 16.47 23.32 13.62
CA ARG A 154 17.15 23.27 14.93
C ARG A 154 18.02 22.03 15.02
N THR A 155 19.07 22.12 15.84
CA THR A 155 19.92 20.98 16.17
C THR A 155 19.35 20.25 17.39
N ASN A 156 19.10 18.95 17.26
CA ASN A 156 18.61 18.12 18.36
C ASN A 156 19.77 17.60 19.24
N ALA A 157 19.44 16.82 20.27
CA ALA A 157 20.42 16.24 21.19
C ALA A 157 21.43 15.27 20.54
N SER A 158 21.10 14.76 19.34
CA SER A 158 21.96 13.88 18.54
C SER A 158 22.76 14.64 17.47
N GLU A 159 22.83 15.98 17.58
CA GLU A 159 23.51 16.88 16.63
C GLU A 159 22.92 16.89 15.20
N ASN A 160 21.71 16.33 15.01
CA ASN A 160 21.00 16.36 13.73
C ASN A 160 20.26 17.70 13.56
N ARG A 161 20.21 18.20 12.33
CA ARG A 161 19.51 19.43 11.99
C ARG A 161 18.15 19.11 11.36
N LEU A 162 17.08 19.38 12.11
CA LEU A 162 15.71 19.03 11.74
C LEU A 162 14.82 20.28 11.68
N SER A 163 13.90 20.32 10.71
CA SER A 163 12.81 21.28 10.65
C SER A 163 11.50 20.61 11.07
N SER A 164 10.51 21.40 11.44
CA SER A 164 9.15 20.95 11.76
C SER A 164 8.15 21.58 10.81
N ILE A 165 7.15 20.85 10.35
CA ILE A 165 5.99 21.43 9.68
C ILE A 165 5.14 22.12 10.72
N THR A 166 4.94 23.43 10.55
CA THR A 166 4.17 24.28 11.47
C THR A 166 2.80 24.61 10.95
N LYS A 167 2.60 24.61 9.63
CA LYS A 167 1.32 24.89 9.02
C LYS A 167 1.19 24.25 7.65
N LEU A 168 0.00 23.73 7.39
CA LEU A 168 -0.44 23.21 6.11
C LEU A 168 -1.59 24.08 5.59
N VAL A 169 -1.57 24.41 4.32
CA VAL A 169 -2.66 25.15 3.65
C VAL A 169 -3.22 24.27 2.53
N PHE A 170 -4.52 24.07 2.55
CA PHE A 170 -5.24 23.28 1.56
C PHE A 170 -6.27 24.13 0.82
N ALA A 171 -6.33 23.97 -0.50
CA ALA A 171 -7.33 24.60 -1.37
C ALA A 171 -8.38 23.58 -1.80
N ASP A 172 -9.62 24.04 -1.95
CA ASP A 172 -10.69 23.24 -2.55
C ASP A 172 -10.39 23.04 -4.05
N ARG A 173 -10.30 21.77 -4.48
CA ARG A 173 -9.99 21.40 -5.86
C ARG A 173 -11.16 21.64 -6.82
N VAL A 174 -12.38 21.58 -6.30
CA VAL A 174 -13.63 21.70 -7.09
C VAL A 174 -14.12 23.15 -7.10
N ASN A 175 -14.21 23.77 -5.92
CA ASN A 175 -14.62 25.17 -5.79
C ASN A 175 -13.40 26.08 -5.59
N LYS A 176 -12.85 26.57 -6.70
CA LYS A 176 -11.64 27.42 -6.69
C LYS A 176 -11.83 28.79 -6.02
N ASP A 177 -13.07 29.21 -5.80
CA ASP A 177 -13.41 30.47 -5.13
C ASP A 177 -13.56 30.29 -3.60
N ALA A 178 -13.49 29.06 -3.09
CA ALA A 178 -13.53 28.78 -1.65
C ALA A 178 -12.26 29.26 -0.96
N GLU A 179 -12.39 29.71 0.29
CA GLU A 179 -11.24 30.05 1.11
C GLU A 179 -10.41 28.80 1.43
N SER A 180 -9.08 28.93 1.37
CA SER A 180 -8.16 27.86 1.74
C SER A 180 -8.22 27.56 3.22
N ILE A 181 -8.07 26.29 3.58
CA ILE A 181 -8.07 25.82 4.97
C ILE A 181 -6.62 25.76 5.46
N SER A 182 -6.36 26.43 6.60
CA SER A 182 -5.05 26.40 7.27
C SER A 182 -5.10 25.52 8.51
N ILE A 183 -4.12 24.64 8.69
CA ILE A 183 -4.04 23.68 9.78
C ILE A 183 -2.65 23.71 10.40
N THR A 184 -2.57 23.76 11.73
CA THR A 184 -1.34 23.59 12.51
C THR A 184 -1.29 22.15 13.04
N PRO A 185 -0.44 21.27 12.48
CA PRO A 185 -0.41 19.87 12.85
C PRO A 185 0.49 19.61 14.07
N ALA A 186 0.18 18.59 14.86
CA ALA A 186 1.14 17.98 15.77
C ALA A 186 2.08 17.04 14.99
N ILE A 187 1.53 16.11 14.22
CA ILE A 187 2.24 15.20 13.31
C ILE A 187 1.56 15.26 11.94
N CYS A 188 2.36 15.17 10.91
CA CYS A 188 1.92 15.01 9.52
C CYS A 188 2.16 13.57 9.04
N ILE A 189 1.22 13.04 8.27
CA ILE A 189 1.37 11.75 7.58
C ILE A 189 1.06 11.97 6.11
N ASP A 190 2.06 11.82 5.23
CA ASP A 190 1.86 11.85 3.78
C ASP A 190 1.53 10.43 3.30
N ALA A 191 0.25 10.19 3.10
CA ALA A 191 -0.26 8.91 2.61
C ALA A 191 -0.73 8.99 1.15
N THR A 192 -0.36 10.06 0.43
CA THR A 192 -0.62 10.16 -1.01
C THR A 192 0.26 9.18 -1.78
N TYR A 193 -0.18 8.77 -2.97
CA TYR A 193 0.65 7.95 -3.87
C TYR A 193 1.81 8.74 -4.48
N GLU A 194 1.68 10.06 -4.52
CA GLU A 194 2.62 10.99 -5.14
C GLU A 194 3.70 11.52 -4.19
N GLY A 195 3.46 11.53 -2.88
CA GLY A 195 4.36 12.14 -1.89
C GLY A 195 4.40 13.66 -1.98
N ASP A 196 3.26 14.31 -2.20
CA ASP A 196 3.20 15.75 -2.42
C ASP A 196 3.55 16.55 -1.16
N LEU A 197 3.10 16.11 0.02
CA LEU A 197 3.43 16.79 1.28
C LEU A 197 4.92 16.64 1.60
N MET A 198 5.47 15.46 1.43
CA MET A 198 6.89 15.18 1.60
C MET A 198 7.76 16.08 0.71
N ALA A 199 7.40 16.17 -0.58
CA ALA A 199 8.14 16.98 -1.55
C ALA A 199 8.05 18.48 -1.22
N MET A 200 6.85 18.99 -0.89
CA MET A 200 6.64 20.40 -0.51
C MET A 200 7.31 20.76 0.81
N ALA A 201 7.53 19.80 1.71
CA ALA A 201 8.32 19.98 2.93
C ALA A 201 9.84 19.97 2.66
N GLY A 202 10.28 19.72 1.43
CA GLY A 202 11.69 19.74 1.05
C GLY A 202 12.46 18.46 1.42
N VAL A 203 11.76 17.35 1.73
CA VAL A 203 12.40 16.05 1.96
C VAL A 203 12.94 15.51 0.63
N PRO A 204 14.20 15.05 0.56
CA PRO A 204 14.76 14.44 -0.65
C PRO A 204 14.00 13.20 -1.11
N TYR A 205 13.89 13.02 -2.42
CA TYR A 205 13.21 11.87 -3.03
C TYR A 205 13.84 11.49 -4.38
N HIS A 206 13.54 10.28 -4.83
CA HIS A 206 13.81 9.79 -6.17
C HIS A 206 12.56 9.86 -7.05
N VAL A 207 12.77 10.07 -8.35
CA VAL A 207 11.81 9.87 -9.43
C VAL A 207 12.52 9.10 -10.55
N GLY A 208 11.84 8.17 -11.21
CA GLY A 208 12.45 7.35 -12.25
C GLY A 208 13.18 6.14 -11.67
N ARG A 209 14.14 5.58 -12.44
CA ARG A 209 14.85 4.36 -12.07
C ARG A 209 16.31 4.67 -11.78
N GLU A 210 16.79 4.21 -10.64
CA GLU A 210 18.21 4.28 -10.30
C GLU A 210 19.01 3.29 -11.16
N SER A 211 20.30 3.57 -11.35
CA SER A 211 21.19 2.61 -12.00
C SER A 211 21.46 1.40 -11.10
N ARG A 212 21.80 0.26 -11.70
CA ARG A 212 22.20 -0.94 -10.98
C ARG A 212 23.27 -0.65 -9.92
N ALA A 213 24.26 0.15 -10.26
CA ALA A 213 25.37 0.47 -9.37
C ALA A 213 24.97 1.35 -8.17
N THR A 214 23.82 2.01 -8.19
CA THR A 214 23.40 2.92 -7.10
C THR A 214 23.11 2.15 -5.81
N TYR A 215 22.44 0.99 -5.93
CA TYR A 215 22.02 0.18 -4.78
C TYR A 215 22.39 -1.31 -4.94
N ASP A 216 23.25 -1.66 -5.91
CA ASP A 216 23.63 -3.04 -6.22
C ASP A 216 22.44 -3.96 -6.54
N GLU A 217 21.53 -3.49 -7.39
CA GLU A 217 20.28 -4.17 -7.72
C GLU A 217 20.34 -4.82 -9.11
N SER A 218 20.25 -6.14 -9.17
CA SER A 218 20.31 -6.89 -10.43
C SER A 218 19.13 -6.62 -11.37
N LEU A 219 17.99 -6.20 -10.85
CA LEU A 219 16.77 -5.88 -11.59
C LEU A 219 16.72 -4.42 -12.07
N ALA A 220 17.58 -3.56 -11.55
CA ALA A 220 17.70 -2.18 -12.00
C ALA A 220 18.39 -2.09 -13.37
N PRO A 221 18.10 -1.02 -14.16
CA PRO A 221 18.78 -0.79 -15.43
C PRO A 221 20.27 -0.47 -15.22
N GLU A 222 21.09 -0.72 -16.24
CA GLU A 222 22.54 -0.37 -16.17
C GLU A 222 22.76 1.12 -15.91
N THR A 223 21.94 1.98 -16.54
CA THR A 223 21.97 3.44 -16.38
C THR A 223 20.62 3.91 -15.89
N GLY A 224 20.61 4.76 -14.87
CA GLY A 224 19.39 5.36 -14.36
C GLY A 224 18.69 6.25 -15.39
N ASP A 225 17.39 6.40 -15.28
CA ASP A 225 16.55 7.21 -16.15
C ASP A 225 15.32 7.79 -15.42
N ASP A 226 14.49 8.55 -16.15
CA ASP A 226 13.29 9.21 -15.64
C ASP A 226 12.00 8.37 -15.77
N GLN A 227 12.13 7.08 -16.11
CA GLN A 227 10.99 6.22 -16.35
C GLN A 227 10.34 5.78 -15.04
N VAL A 228 9.02 5.85 -14.97
CA VAL A 228 8.18 5.31 -13.90
C VAL A 228 7.26 4.22 -14.46
N GLN A 229 6.74 3.36 -13.60
CA GLN A 229 5.82 2.30 -14.03
C GLN A 229 4.60 2.88 -14.75
N GLY A 230 4.18 2.26 -15.86
CA GLY A 230 3.03 2.71 -16.64
C GLY A 230 1.73 2.67 -15.83
N TYR A 231 0.88 3.69 -15.99
CA TYR A 231 -0.41 3.80 -15.34
C TYR A 231 -1.54 3.34 -16.26
N ASN A 232 -2.61 2.82 -15.69
CA ASN A 232 -3.89 2.57 -16.35
C ASN A 232 -5.04 2.79 -15.38
N PHE A 233 -6.25 2.80 -15.86
CA PHE A 233 -7.40 2.66 -14.98
C PHE A 233 -7.58 1.20 -14.54
N ARG A 234 -8.03 1.02 -13.30
CA ARG A 234 -8.62 -0.23 -12.80
C ARG A 234 -10.12 -0.03 -12.82
N PHE A 235 -10.78 -0.38 -13.89
CA PHE A 235 -12.23 -0.19 -14.00
C PHE A 235 -12.99 -1.51 -13.83
N THR A 236 -14.25 -1.39 -13.42
CA THR A 236 -15.09 -2.53 -13.14
C THR A 236 -16.12 -2.70 -14.25
N MET A 237 -16.16 -3.88 -14.87
CA MET A 237 -17.11 -4.23 -15.90
C MET A 237 -17.94 -5.45 -15.50
N THR A 238 -19.07 -5.63 -16.19
CA THR A 238 -19.96 -6.77 -16.00
C THR A 238 -20.45 -7.33 -17.33
N THR A 239 -20.85 -8.59 -17.29
CA THR A 239 -21.60 -9.25 -18.37
C THR A 239 -23.07 -9.47 -18.00
N ASP A 240 -23.50 -9.04 -16.81
CA ASP A 240 -24.91 -9.10 -16.37
C ASP A 240 -25.73 -8.04 -17.09
N PRO A 241 -26.72 -8.41 -17.94
CA PRO A 241 -27.55 -7.45 -18.65
C PRO A 241 -28.36 -6.53 -17.73
N ALA A 242 -28.64 -6.95 -16.49
CA ALA A 242 -29.38 -6.14 -15.52
C ALA A 242 -28.53 -5.02 -14.89
N ASN A 243 -27.20 -5.15 -14.93
CA ASN A 243 -26.25 -4.19 -14.36
C ASN A 243 -25.34 -3.56 -15.42
N HIS A 244 -25.76 -3.52 -16.67
CA HIS A 244 -24.93 -3.20 -17.83
C HIS A 244 -25.19 -1.79 -18.37
N VAL A 245 -24.18 -0.92 -18.32
CA VAL A 245 -24.16 0.37 -19.02
C VAL A 245 -23.24 0.28 -20.22
N LYS A 246 -23.81 0.51 -21.43
CA LYS A 246 -23.05 0.44 -22.67
C LYS A 246 -21.98 1.56 -22.71
N PRO A 247 -20.69 1.24 -22.92
CA PRO A 247 -19.64 2.22 -23.17
C PRO A 247 -19.99 3.17 -24.32
N GLN A 248 -19.77 4.46 -24.10
CA GLN A 248 -19.98 5.51 -25.09
C GLN A 248 -18.60 6.00 -25.59
N ALA A 249 -18.58 6.69 -26.74
CA ALA A 249 -17.38 7.34 -27.20
C ALA A 249 -16.93 8.41 -26.19
N PRO A 250 -15.71 8.33 -25.66
CA PRO A 250 -15.21 9.34 -24.72
C PRO A 250 -15.03 10.70 -25.44
N PRO A 251 -15.03 11.81 -24.69
CA PRO A 251 -14.70 13.11 -25.24
C PRO A 251 -13.33 13.10 -25.96
N GLY A 252 -13.27 13.64 -27.17
CA GLY A 252 -12.05 13.63 -27.99
C GLY A 252 -11.74 12.28 -28.67
N TYR A 253 -12.69 11.33 -28.69
CA TYR A 253 -12.49 10.07 -29.40
C TYR A 253 -12.10 10.27 -30.85
N ASP A 254 -10.97 9.69 -31.23
CA ASP A 254 -10.49 9.60 -32.59
C ASP A 254 -10.24 8.14 -32.95
N ARG A 255 -10.95 7.65 -33.97
CA ARG A 255 -10.85 6.30 -34.47
C ARG A 255 -9.43 5.90 -34.84
N GLU A 256 -8.68 6.82 -35.42
CA GLU A 256 -7.32 6.57 -35.93
C GLU A 256 -6.32 6.20 -34.82
N LEU A 257 -6.60 6.56 -33.56
CA LEU A 257 -5.81 6.13 -32.41
C LEU A 257 -5.87 4.61 -32.18
N PHE A 258 -6.92 3.93 -32.67
CA PHE A 258 -7.20 2.54 -32.36
C PHE A 258 -7.08 1.57 -33.56
N VAL A 259 -7.06 2.06 -34.80
CA VAL A 259 -6.99 1.20 -36.00
C VAL A 259 -5.76 0.28 -36.04
N GLY A 260 -4.69 0.66 -35.36
CA GLY A 260 -3.47 -0.15 -35.25
C GLY A 260 -3.65 -1.50 -34.54
N ILE A 261 -4.77 -1.72 -33.84
CA ILE A 261 -5.09 -3.02 -33.22
C ILE A 261 -5.54 -4.07 -34.26
N LEU A 262 -6.12 -3.63 -35.38
CA LEU A 262 -6.76 -4.52 -36.35
C LEU A 262 -5.84 -5.63 -36.91
N PRO A 263 -4.58 -5.32 -37.31
CA PRO A 263 -3.64 -6.37 -37.73
C PRO A 263 -3.32 -7.38 -36.61
N ILE A 264 -3.33 -6.94 -35.34
CA ILE A 264 -3.07 -7.81 -34.19
C ILE A 264 -4.24 -8.78 -33.98
N LEU A 265 -5.47 -8.28 -34.04
CA LEU A 265 -6.66 -9.12 -33.94
C LEU A 265 -6.73 -10.15 -35.07
N ALA A 266 -6.31 -9.77 -36.30
CA ALA A 266 -6.25 -10.65 -37.43
C ALA A 266 -5.11 -11.70 -37.39
N SER A 267 -4.07 -11.46 -36.56
CA SER A 267 -2.87 -12.30 -36.53
C SER A 267 -3.04 -13.66 -35.83
N GLY A 268 -4.14 -13.85 -35.08
CA GLY A 268 -4.35 -15.02 -34.22
C GLY A 268 -3.49 -15.07 -32.94
N LYS A 269 -2.69 -14.04 -32.69
CA LYS A 269 -1.90 -13.92 -31.44
C LYS A 269 -2.76 -13.59 -30.24
N ILE A 270 -3.85 -12.88 -30.46
CA ILE A 270 -4.93 -12.59 -29.50
C ILE A 270 -6.15 -13.38 -29.96
N ASP A 271 -6.84 -14.03 -29.04
CA ASP A 271 -8.05 -14.84 -29.32
C ASP A 271 -9.29 -14.40 -28.52
N ARG A 272 -9.11 -13.45 -27.59
CA ARG A 272 -10.18 -12.88 -26.74
C ARG A 272 -10.04 -11.37 -26.58
N VAL A 273 -11.16 -10.68 -26.40
CA VAL A 273 -11.11 -9.28 -25.94
C VAL A 273 -10.82 -9.25 -24.44
N PHE A 274 -11.59 -9.98 -23.66
CA PHE A 274 -11.44 -10.04 -22.19
C PHE A 274 -11.11 -11.47 -21.76
N SER A 275 -10.04 -11.65 -21.00
CA SER A 275 -9.64 -12.95 -20.48
C SER A 275 -8.59 -12.82 -19.38
N TYR A 276 -8.20 -13.96 -18.81
CA TYR A 276 -7.11 -14.10 -17.86
C TYR A 276 -6.35 -15.42 -18.14
N PRO A 277 -5.01 -15.46 -18.09
CA PRO A 277 -4.07 -14.37 -17.80
C PRO A 277 -3.56 -13.63 -19.03
N SER A 278 -3.65 -14.18 -20.26
CA SER A 278 -2.99 -13.67 -21.47
C SER A 278 -3.76 -14.01 -22.75
N ARG A 279 -3.20 -13.60 -23.92
CA ARG A 279 -3.81 -13.71 -25.25
C ARG A 279 -5.13 -12.96 -25.40
N CYS A 280 -5.30 -11.91 -24.61
CA CYS A 280 -6.44 -11.01 -24.64
C CYS A 280 -5.99 -9.56 -24.87
N VAL A 281 -6.96 -8.70 -25.20
CA VAL A 281 -6.74 -7.26 -25.31
C VAL A 281 -6.69 -6.64 -23.92
N ILE A 282 -7.65 -6.99 -23.06
CA ILE A 282 -7.82 -6.46 -21.70
C ILE A 282 -7.87 -7.65 -20.73
N LYS A 283 -7.05 -7.61 -19.69
CA LYS A 283 -7.09 -8.60 -18.64
C LYS A 283 -8.33 -8.36 -17.74
N ALA A 284 -9.28 -9.28 -17.76
CA ALA A 284 -10.33 -9.37 -16.78
C ALA A 284 -9.90 -10.39 -15.72
N HIS A 285 -9.91 -10.02 -14.44
CA HIS A 285 -9.63 -10.99 -13.37
C HIS A 285 -10.77 -12.01 -13.29
N ILE A 286 -10.46 -13.28 -13.62
CA ILE A 286 -11.37 -14.42 -13.63
C ILE A 286 -10.79 -15.52 -12.71
N PRO A 287 -11.52 -16.03 -11.71
CA PRO A 287 -12.91 -15.68 -11.39
C PRO A 287 -13.08 -14.21 -11.04
N GLY A 288 -14.29 -13.69 -11.26
CA GLY A 288 -14.62 -12.29 -11.03
C GLY A 288 -14.90 -11.97 -9.57
N LEU A 289 -15.26 -10.72 -9.35
CA LEU A 289 -15.78 -10.19 -8.09
C LEU A 289 -17.21 -10.72 -7.83
N PRO A 290 -17.76 -10.55 -6.62
CA PRO A 290 -19.17 -10.80 -6.36
C PRO A 290 -20.09 -10.11 -7.39
N ASN A 291 -21.28 -10.64 -7.55
CA ASN A 291 -22.34 -10.08 -8.42
C ASN A 291 -21.95 -9.95 -9.90
N GLN A 292 -21.15 -10.91 -10.41
CA GLN A 292 -20.72 -10.99 -11.82
C GLN A 292 -20.00 -9.72 -12.30
N LYS A 293 -19.30 -9.04 -11.40
CA LYS A 293 -18.40 -7.92 -11.73
C LYS A 293 -16.97 -8.42 -11.95
N PHE A 294 -16.19 -7.64 -12.67
CA PHE A 294 -14.81 -8.00 -13.02
C PHE A 294 -13.91 -6.78 -12.91
N ASP A 295 -12.81 -6.94 -12.23
CA ASP A 295 -11.74 -5.95 -12.16
C ASP A 295 -10.88 -6.05 -13.44
N MET A 296 -10.81 -4.95 -14.19
CA MET A 296 -10.07 -4.85 -15.44
C MET A 296 -8.66 -4.32 -15.18
N ASN A 297 -7.68 -4.96 -15.82
CA ASN A 297 -6.28 -4.61 -15.64
C ASN A 297 -5.50 -4.74 -16.95
N ASP A 298 -4.27 -4.29 -16.91
CA ASP A 298 -3.29 -4.39 -17.97
C ASP A 298 -2.81 -5.83 -18.18
N VAL A 299 -2.50 -6.20 -19.41
CA VAL A 299 -1.94 -7.51 -19.74
C VAL A 299 -0.43 -7.44 -19.68
N SER A 300 0.18 -8.11 -18.70
CA SER A 300 1.64 -8.21 -18.60
C SER A 300 2.23 -8.79 -19.90
N ARG A 301 3.25 -8.15 -20.44
CA ARG A 301 3.88 -8.49 -21.74
C ARG A 301 2.89 -8.60 -22.90
N GLY A 302 1.75 -7.88 -22.79
CA GLY A 302 0.70 -7.91 -23.82
C GLY A 302 1.06 -7.12 -25.06
N LEU A 303 0.52 -7.57 -26.21
CA LEU A 303 0.60 -6.83 -27.48
C LEU A 303 -0.25 -5.57 -27.50
N VAL A 304 -1.21 -5.49 -26.60
CA VAL A 304 -2.08 -4.36 -26.33
C VAL A 304 -2.03 -4.09 -24.83
N ARG A 305 -1.93 -2.83 -24.46
CA ARG A 305 -1.83 -2.41 -23.06
C ARG A 305 -2.89 -1.34 -22.76
N LEU A 306 -3.49 -1.43 -21.59
CA LEU A 306 -4.29 -0.31 -21.02
C LEU A 306 -3.37 0.81 -20.51
N SER A 307 -2.18 0.45 -20.04
CA SER A 307 -1.17 1.41 -19.62
C SER A 307 -0.54 2.12 -20.82
N LEU A 308 -0.05 3.33 -20.57
CA LEU A 308 0.70 4.14 -21.52
C LEU A 308 2.12 4.39 -21.00
N PRO A 309 3.01 3.36 -20.98
CA PRO A 309 4.36 3.51 -20.44
C PRO A 309 5.13 4.62 -21.15
N GLY A 310 5.74 5.51 -20.34
CA GLY A 310 6.47 6.67 -20.80
C GLY A 310 5.64 7.95 -20.99
N GLU A 311 4.30 7.85 -21.07
CA GLU A 311 3.41 9.02 -21.21
C GLU A 311 3.01 9.62 -19.85
N ASN A 312 3.34 8.94 -18.75
CA ASN A 312 3.10 9.38 -17.38
C ASN A 312 4.34 9.95 -16.65
N ARG A 313 5.46 10.17 -17.34
CA ARG A 313 6.74 10.63 -16.73
C ARG A 313 6.63 11.95 -15.99
N GLN A 314 5.75 12.84 -16.44
CA GLN A 314 5.55 14.14 -15.80
C GLN A 314 4.58 14.10 -14.61
N TRP A 315 3.95 12.96 -14.33
CA TRP A 315 2.98 12.85 -13.24
C TRP A 315 3.59 13.10 -11.85
N PRO A 316 4.74 12.51 -11.49
CA PRO A 316 5.29 12.67 -10.15
C PRO A 316 5.47 14.12 -9.71
N ASP A 317 6.13 14.94 -10.56
CA ASP A 317 6.42 16.34 -10.26
C ASP A 317 5.44 17.31 -10.96
N GLY A 318 4.42 16.77 -11.61
CA GLY A 318 3.39 17.56 -12.27
C GLY A 318 2.47 18.28 -11.28
N ASP A 319 2.09 19.49 -11.62
CA ASP A 319 0.97 20.17 -10.96
C ASP A 319 -0.38 19.51 -11.31
N TRP A 320 -1.45 20.00 -10.71
CA TRP A 320 -2.78 19.43 -10.93
C TRP A 320 -3.29 19.59 -12.37
N GLU A 321 -2.83 20.58 -13.13
CA GLU A 321 -3.17 20.75 -14.55
C GLU A 321 -2.46 19.69 -15.40
N THR A 322 -1.16 19.48 -15.17
CA THR A 322 -0.37 18.42 -15.82
C THR A 322 -0.96 17.03 -15.54
N ARG A 323 -1.29 16.75 -14.28
CA ARG A 323 -1.91 15.47 -13.89
C ARG A 323 -3.30 15.29 -14.50
N ALA A 324 -4.11 16.35 -14.58
CA ALA A 324 -5.43 16.29 -15.22
C ALA A 324 -5.33 16.00 -16.72
N LYS A 325 -4.32 16.53 -17.41
CA LYS A 325 -4.05 16.22 -18.81
C LYS A 325 -3.69 14.73 -18.97
N ILE A 326 -2.73 14.23 -18.19
CA ILE A 326 -2.31 12.82 -18.23
C ILE A 326 -3.49 11.90 -17.89
N PHE A 327 -4.31 12.25 -16.89
CA PHE A 327 -5.53 11.53 -16.55
C PHE A 327 -6.48 11.44 -17.74
N SER A 328 -6.72 12.57 -18.43
CA SER A 328 -7.64 12.63 -19.57
C SER A 328 -7.13 11.81 -20.77
N GLU A 329 -5.82 11.81 -21.02
CA GLU A 329 -5.18 11.01 -22.07
C GLU A 329 -5.33 9.50 -21.79
N HIS A 330 -5.12 9.07 -20.53
CA HIS A 330 -5.31 7.67 -20.13
C HIS A 330 -6.80 7.28 -20.18
N ARG A 331 -7.70 8.19 -19.82
CA ARG A 331 -9.13 7.98 -19.90
C ARG A 331 -9.55 7.78 -21.35
N LEU A 332 -9.17 8.72 -22.25
CA LEU A 332 -9.42 8.61 -23.67
C LEU A 332 -8.93 7.28 -24.25
N TRP A 333 -7.72 6.86 -23.87
CA TRP A 333 -7.14 5.60 -24.33
C TRP A 333 -7.92 4.37 -23.83
N ASN A 334 -8.23 4.28 -22.55
CA ASN A 334 -8.89 3.10 -21.96
C ASN A 334 -10.36 2.99 -22.41
N GLU A 335 -11.13 4.07 -22.31
CA GLU A 335 -12.54 4.09 -22.76
C GLU A 335 -12.64 3.96 -24.27
N GLY A 336 -11.81 4.68 -25.01
CA GLY A 336 -11.80 4.66 -26.47
C GLY A 336 -11.46 3.29 -27.04
N LEU A 337 -10.56 2.54 -26.40
CA LEU A 337 -10.24 1.17 -26.78
C LEU A 337 -11.47 0.25 -26.64
N VAL A 338 -12.16 0.32 -25.49
CA VAL A 338 -13.38 -0.48 -25.26
C VAL A 338 -14.46 -0.09 -26.28
N TYR A 339 -14.68 1.21 -26.47
CA TYR A 339 -15.66 1.72 -27.44
C TYR A 339 -15.34 1.25 -28.88
N PHE A 340 -14.07 1.37 -29.33
CA PHE A 340 -13.63 0.92 -30.65
C PHE A 340 -13.90 -0.57 -30.86
N LEU A 341 -13.53 -1.42 -29.90
CA LEU A 341 -13.72 -2.86 -29.98
C LEU A 341 -15.20 -3.27 -30.07
N GLN A 342 -16.10 -2.47 -29.52
CA GLN A 342 -17.55 -2.73 -29.54
C GLN A 342 -18.25 -2.20 -30.80
N ASN A 343 -17.78 -1.09 -31.37
CA ASN A 343 -18.59 -0.33 -32.33
C ASN A 343 -17.96 -0.22 -33.73
N ASP A 344 -16.63 -0.41 -33.88
CA ASP A 344 -15.99 -0.26 -35.20
C ASP A 344 -16.23 -1.49 -36.08
N GLU A 345 -16.71 -1.25 -37.30
CA GLU A 345 -17.05 -2.32 -38.26
C GLU A 345 -15.83 -3.10 -38.77
N ALA A 346 -14.64 -2.51 -38.70
CA ALA A 346 -13.41 -3.18 -39.09
C ALA A 346 -12.90 -4.19 -38.05
N VAL A 347 -13.41 -4.14 -36.82
CA VAL A 347 -13.14 -5.14 -35.79
C VAL A 347 -13.77 -6.47 -36.19
N PRO A 348 -12.99 -7.57 -36.23
CA PRO A 348 -13.54 -8.88 -36.61
C PRO A 348 -14.78 -9.24 -35.77
N ALA A 349 -15.82 -9.78 -36.42
CA ALA A 349 -17.13 -9.97 -35.81
C ALA A 349 -17.09 -10.79 -34.51
N THR A 350 -16.19 -11.76 -34.41
CA THR A 350 -16.02 -12.57 -33.19
C THR A 350 -15.60 -11.72 -31.98
N PHE A 351 -14.63 -10.83 -32.16
CA PHE A 351 -14.15 -9.92 -31.11
C PHE A 351 -15.20 -8.86 -30.78
N ARG A 352 -15.85 -8.29 -31.80
CA ARG A 352 -16.89 -7.29 -31.58
C ARG A 352 -18.09 -7.87 -30.81
N THR A 353 -18.55 -9.08 -31.18
CA THR A 353 -19.64 -9.77 -30.48
C THR A 353 -19.27 -10.08 -29.03
N GLU A 354 -18.02 -10.51 -28.78
CA GLU A 354 -17.54 -10.72 -27.43
C GLU A 354 -17.52 -9.39 -26.64
N ALA A 355 -16.93 -8.33 -27.22
CA ALA A 355 -16.81 -7.03 -26.57
C ALA A 355 -18.19 -6.44 -26.21
N MET A 356 -19.17 -6.56 -27.09
CA MET A 356 -20.55 -6.05 -26.87
C MET A 356 -21.28 -6.69 -25.69
N ARG A 357 -20.81 -7.83 -25.17
CA ARG A 357 -21.37 -8.47 -23.98
C ARG A 357 -20.93 -7.81 -22.67
N TRP A 358 -19.93 -6.92 -22.72
CA TRP A 358 -19.36 -6.26 -21.58
C TRP A 358 -19.77 -4.80 -21.51
N GLY A 359 -20.10 -4.32 -20.31
CA GLY A 359 -20.39 -2.92 -20.05
C GLY A 359 -19.88 -2.46 -18.70
N TRP A 360 -19.94 -1.15 -18.47
CA TRP A 360 -19.68 -0.61 -17.15
C TRP A 360 -20.77 -1.10 -16.20
N CYS A 361 -20.41 -1.28 -14.92
CA CYS A 361 -21.40 -1.62 -13.89
C CYS A 361 -22.26 -0.39 -13.58
N GLN A 362 -23.60 -0.53 -13.70
CA GLN A 362 -24.54 0.55 -13.43
C GLN A 362 -24.49 1.05 -11.99
N ASP A 363 -24.15 0.18 -11.05
CA ASP A 363 -24.11 0.42 -9.61
C ASP A 363 -22.72 0.81 -9.07
N GLU A 364 -21.70 0.91 -9.95
CA GLU A 364 -20.37 1.36 -9.58
C GLU A 364 -20.06 2.73 -10.20
N PHE A 365 -19.36 3.59 -9.45
CA PHE A 365 -18.88 4.89 -9.89
C PHE A 365 -19.97 5.77 -10.52
N VAL A 366 -21.17 5.73 -9.95
CA VAL A 366 -22.36 6.41 -10.50
C VAL A 366 -22.12 7.91 -10.69
N ASP A 367 -21.44 8.54 -9.72
CA ASP A 367 -21.19 9.98 -9.71
C ASP A 367 -20.10 10.42 -10.71
N THR A 368 -19.32 9.47 -11.26
CA THR A 368 -18.19 9.74 -12.15
C THR A 368 -18.31 9.10 -13.53
N GLY A 369 -19.56 8.74 -13.92
CA GLY A 369 -19.88 8.16 -15.22
C GLY A 369 -19.48 6.69 -15.35
N HIS A 370 -19.57 5.95 -14.27
CA HIS A 370 -19.26 4.52 -14.15
C HIS A 370 -17.77 4.17 -14.30
N LEU A 371 -16.89 5.15 -14.07
CA LEU A 371 -15.43 5.02 -14.10
C LEU A 371 -14.79 5.58 -12.84
N PRO A 372 -13.68 5.02 -12.37
CA PRO A 372 -12.99 5.55 -11.20
C PRO A 372 -12.44 6.95 -11.46
N GLU A 373 -12.37 7.76 -10.40
CA GLU A 373 -11.82 9.12 -10.45
C GLU A 373 -10.29 9.18 -10.27
N GLN A 374 -9.63 8.03 -10.09
CA GLN A 374 -8.18 7.94 -9.91
C GLN A 374 -7.55 7.00 -10.95
N LEU A 375 -6.38 7.37 -11.44
CA LEU A 375 -5.48 6.47 -12.14
C LEU A 375 -4.79 5.52 -11.15
N TYR A 376 -4.47 4.32 -11.60
CA TYR A 376 -3.58 3.42 -10.89
C TYR A 376 -2.15 3.96 -10.96
N VAL A 377 -1.83 4.88 -10.06
CA VAL A 377 -0.48 5.40 -9.85
C VAL A 377 0.31 4.33 -9.12
N ARG A 378 1.08 3.55 -9.89
CA ARG A 378 1.89 2.45 -9.35
C ARG A 378 3.14 2.94 -8.66
N GLU A 379 3.66 4.06 -9.09
CA GLU A 379 4.90 4.66 -8.62
C GLU A 379 4.93 6.14 -8.99
N ALA A 380 5.37 6.98 -8.06
CA ALA A 380 5.64 8.39 -8.33
C ALA A 380 6.96 8.79 -7.67
N ARG A 381 6.95 9.70 -6.68
CA ARG A 381 8.12 9.98 -5.87
C ARG A 381 8.35 8.87 -4.86
N ARG A 382 9.60 8.65 -4.48
CA ARG A 382 10.01 7.73 -3.42
C ARG A 382 10.98 8.49 -2.51
N MET A 383 10.65 8.57 -1.23
CA MET A 383 11.47 9.28 -0.24
C MET A 383 12.90 8.74 -0.19
N ILE A 384 13.86 9.59 0.16
CA ILE A 384 15.18 9.19 0.62
C ILE A 384 15.18 9.35 2.15
N GLY A 385 14.93 8.27 2.86
CA GLY A 385 14.74 8.23 4.30
C GLY A 385 15.90 7.57 5.05
N MET A 386 15.66 7.25 6.32
CA MET A 386 16.65 6.58 7.18
C MET A 386 17.09 5.21 6.65
N HIS A 387 16.18 4.51 5.95
CA HIS A 387 16.46 3.29 5.23
C HIS A 387 15.85 3.39 3.83
N VAL A 388 16.68 3.25 2.80
CA VAL A 388 16.20 3.10 1.42
C VAL A 388 15.99 1.61 1.18
N TYR A 389 14.73 1.18 1.04
CA TYR A 389 14.37 -0.22 0.80
C TYR A 389 14.79 -0.63 -0.62
N VAL A 390 15.56 -1.69 -0.74
CA VAL A 390 16.16 -2.13 -2.00
C VAL A 390 15.85 -3.61 -2.29
N GLN A 391 16.19 -4.10 -3.49
CA GLN A 391 16.03 -5.51 -3.87
C GLN A 391 16.60 -6.45 -2.81
N GLY A 392 17.80 -6.18 -2.29
CA GLY A 392 18.48 -7.00 -1.28
C GLY A 392 17.74 -7.13 0.05
N ASP A 393 16.77 -6.25 0.36
CA ASP A 393 15.91 -6.39 1.54
C ASP A 393 14.79 -7.43 1.32
N THR A 394 14.44 -7.73 0.06
CA THR A 394 13.47 -8.77 -0.30
C THR A 394 14.09 -10.14 -0.53
N ASP A 395 15.37 -10.19 -0.89
CA ASP A 395 16.07 -11.43 -1.19
C ASP A 395 16.28 -12.27 0.09
N ALA A 396 16.36 -13.58 -0.07
CA ALA A 396 16.72 -14.45 1.05
C ALA A 396 18.10 -14.11 1.59
N ALA A 397 18.23 -14.07 2.92
CA ALA A 397 19.52 -13.88 3.56
C ALA A 397 20.44 -15.10 3.32
N ASP A 398 21.74 -14.88 3.35
CA ASP A 398 22.73 -15.94 3.20
C ASP A 398 22.49 -17.07 4.21
N ASN A 399 22.35 -18.29 3.69
CA ASN A 399 22.10 -19.51 4.49
C ASN A 399 20.84 -19.46 5.35
N ASP A 400 19.81 -18.71 4.92
CA ASP A 400 18.49 -18.67 5.56
C ASP A 400 17.37 -18.88 4.52
N VAL A 401 16.22 -19.34 4.97
CA VAL A 401 14.98 -19.36 4.18
C VAL A 401 14.28 -18.01 4.21
N ARG A 402 14.59 -17.17 5.20
CA ARG A 402 14.00 -15.84 5.42
C ARG A 402 14.80 -14.76 4.72
N SER A 403 14.14 -13.67 4.42
CA SER A 403 14.81 -12.45 3.95
C SER A 403 15.69 -11.87 5.08
N LYS A 404 16.43 -10.81 4.75
CA LYS A 404 17.25 -10.06 5.69
C LYS A 404 16.44 -9.65 6.93
N TRP A 405 17.04 -9.84 8.11
CA TRP A 405 16.45 -9.40 9.36
C TRP A 405 16.61 -7.90 9.58
N HIS A 406 15.51 -7.25 9.95
CA HIS A 406 15.46 -5.85 10.35
C HIS A 406 14.98 -5.73 11.81
N ALA A 407 15.86 -5.25 12.69
CA ALA A 407 15.52 -5.07 14.10
C ALA A 407 14.41 -4.04 14.35
N ASP A 408 14.28 -3.09 13.46
CA ASP A 408 13.25 -2.03 13.43
C ASP A 408 12.06 -2.36 12.53
N SER A 409 11.85 -3.64 12.18
CA SER A 409 10.73 -4.05 11.34
C SER A 409 9.38 -3.62 11.94
N VAL A 410 8.53 -3.00 11.12
CA VAL A 410 7.17 -2.54 11.49
C VAL A 410 6.06 -3.11 10.61
N ALA A 411 6.44 -3.78 9.54
CA ALA A 411 5.55 -4.47 8.63
C ALA A 411 6.26 -5.64 7.95
N MET A 412 5.53 -6.45 7.23
CA MET A 412 6.06 -7.52 6.40
C MET A 412 5.27 -7.63 5.09
N GLY A 413 5.86 -8.27 4.09
CA GLY A 413 5.21 -8.62 2.84
C GLY A 413 5.61 -10.02 2.39
N ASP A 414 4.84 -10.60 1.47
CA ASP A 414 5.09 -11.93 0.89
C ASP A 414 4.96 -11.96 -0.64
N TYR A 415 4.69 -10.82 -1.26
CA TYR A 415 4.59 -10.66 -2.72
C TYR A 415 5.86 -10.01 -3.26
N GLY A 416 6.51 -10.65 -4.23
CA GLY A 416 7.79 -10.19 -4.74
C GLY A 416 7.72 -8.93 -5.59
N PRO A 417 8.85 -8.25 -5.80
CA PRO A 417 8.93 -7.07 -6.65
C PRO A 417 8.31 -7.30 -8.02
N ASN A 418 7.32 -6.48 -8.36
CA ASN A 418 6.54 -6.57 -9.60
C ASN A 418 6.51 -5.20 -10.29
N CYS A 419 7.27 -5.05 -11.36
CA CYS A 419 7.29 -3.85 -12.19
C CYS A 419 6.43 -4.04 -13.44
N HIS A 420 5.46 -3.19 -13.64
CA HIS A 420 4.78 -3.04 -14.92
C HIS A 420 5.62 -2.17 -15.85
N GLY A 421 5.62 -2.44 -17.17
CA GLY A 421 6.48 -1.77 -18.13
C GLY A 421 6.62 -0.26 -17.93
N THR A 422 7.84 0.23 -17.98
CA THR A 422 8.19 1.65 -17.74
C THR A 422 8.39 2.42 -19.04
N GLY A 423 8.68 1.71 -20.13
CA GLY A 423 8.90 2.28 -21.44
C GLY A 423 8.34 1.40 -22.55
N ARG A 424 8.47 1.89 -23.80
CA ARG A 424 8.01 1.19 -25.00
C ARG A 424 8.92 1.48 -26.17
N VAL A 425 9.15 0.44 -26.97
CA VAL A 425 9.81 0.55 -28.29
C VAL A 425 8.78 0.18 -29.36
N GLY A 426 8.59 1.06 -30.34
CA GLY A 426 7.60 0.88 -31.40
C GLY A 426 6.22 1.49 -31.08
N GLY A 427 5.19 1.04 -31.81
CA GLY A 427 3.82 1.57 -31.70
C GLY A 427 3.10 1.17 -30.42
N ARG A 428 1.98 1.84 -30.15
CA ARG A 428 1.09 1.48 -29.00
C ARG A 428 0.51 0.09 -29.14
N PHE A 429 0.36 -0.42 -30.35
CA PHE A 429 -0.10 -1.76 -30.66
C PHE A 429 1.04 -2.60 -31.21
N GLY A 430 1.29 -3.74 -30.59
CA GLY A 430 2.34 -4.67 -31.00
C GLY A 430 3.77 -4.23 -30.73
N GLY A 431 3.98 -3.08 -30.11
CA GLY A 431 5.29 -2.63 -29.66
C GLY A 431 5.81 -3.45 -28.48
N GLU A 432 7.12 -3.42 -28.27
CA GLU A 432 7.77 -4.05 -27.14
C GLU A 432 7.74 -3.14 -25.92
N HIS A 433 7.27 -3.65 -24.79
CA HIS A 433 7.31 -2.96 -23.51
C HIS A 433 8.61 -3.29 -22.78
N THR A 434 9.26 -2.26 -22.23
CA THR A 434 10.55 -2.39 -21.53
C THR A 434 10.41 -2.15 -20.04
N GLY A 435 11.37 -2.65 -19.25
CA GLY A 435 11.42 -2.44 -17.79
C GLY A 435 10.45 -3.32 -16.99
N GLU A 436 9.77 -4.27 -17.62
CA GLU A 436 8.83 -5.17 -16.93
C GLU A 436 9.56 -6.37 -16.33
N PHE A 437 9.39 -6.58 -15.03
CA PHE A 437 9.91 -7.75 -14.32
C PHE A 437 8.97 -8.22 -13.23
N TYR A 438 9.12 -9.46 -12.82
CA TYR A 438 8.57 -10.06 -11.63
C TYR A 438 9.63 -10.96 -10.99
N HIS A 439 9.97 -10.68 -9.73
CA HIS A 439 10.95 -11.45 -8.97
C HIS A 439 10.27 -12.18 -7.80
N ARG A 440 10.55 -13.48 -7.68
CA ARG A 440 10.00 -14.32 -6.61
C ARG A 440 10.89 -14.24 -5.40
N VAL A 441 10.28 -14.01 -4.23
CA VAL A 441 11.00 -13.84 -2.97
C VAL A 441 10.34 -14.66 -1.86
N ALA A 442 11.07 -14.86 -0.77
CA ALA A 442 10.50 -15.26 0.52
C ALA A 442 9.67 -14.11 1.11
N PRO A 443 8.84 -14.38 2.12
CA PRO A 443 8.32 -13.29 2.95
C PRO A 443 9.45 -12.44 3.53
N TYR A 444 9.26 -11.11 3.50
CA TYR A 444 10.28 -10.14 3.88
C TYR A 444 9.77 -9.17 4.94
N GLN A 445 10.70 -8.57 5.67
CA GLN A 445 10.44 -7.56 6.69
C GLN A 445 10.60 -6.15 6.11
N ILE A 446 9.86 -5.19 6.67
CA ILE A 446 9.91 -3.79 6.24
C ILE A 446 10.28 -2.94 7.46
N PRO A 447 11.45 -2.26 7.44
CA PRO A 447 11.97 -1.51 8.57
C PRO A 447 11.25 -0.16 8.74
N TYR A 448 11.21 0.36 9.97
CA TYR A 448 10.65 1.67 10.30
C TYR A 448 11.31 2.81 9.53
N GLY A 449 12.61 2.69 9.26
CA GLY A 449 13.39 3.70 8.56
C GLY A 449 12.86 4.09 7.18
N VAL A 450 11.96 3.28 6.56
CA VAL A 450 11.32 3.63 5.27
C VAL A 450 10.24 4.71 5.41
N LEU A 451 9.74 4.95 6.63
CA LEU A 451 8.64 5.88 6.92
C LEU A 451 9.09 7.30 7.24
N VAL A 452 10.36 7.51 7.55
CA VAL A 452 10.89 8.75 8.10
C VAL A 452 12.08 9.27 7.31
N SER A 453 12.18 10.60 7.18
CA SER A 453 13.34 11.26 6.55
C SER A 453 14.63 10.97 7.34
N ASP A 454 15.77 10.90 6.62
CA ASP A 454 17.06 10.71 7.26
C ASP A 454 17.43 11.94 8.10
N PRO A 455 17.55 11.81 9.44
CA PRO A 455 17.87 12.93 10.32
C PRO A 455 19.26 13.54 10.05
N LYS A 456 20.15 12.81 9.39
CA LYS A 456 21.49 13.28 8.97
C LYS A 456 21.50 13.89 7.59
N GLY A 457 20.41 13.72 6.84
CA GLY A 457 20.23 14.25 5.48
C GLY A 457 19.78 15.71 5.47
N ALA A 458 19.91 16.35 4.32
CA ALA A 458 19.29 17.64 4.08
C ALA A 458 17.76 17.47 4.04
N GLY A 459 17.01 18.48 4.51
CA GLY A 459 15.54 18.47 4.45
C GLY A 459 14.88 17.51 5.44
N ALA A 460 15.56 17.10 6.50
CA ALA A 460 14.98 16.23 7.53
C ALA A 460 13.85 16.95 8.30
N ILE A 461 12.70 16.28 8.42
CA ILE A 461 11.49 16.80 9.07
C ILE A 461 11.17 15.92 10.28
N ASP A 462 11.05 16.53 11.47
CA ASP A 462 10.91 15.85 12.75
C ASP A 462 9.48 15.38 13.09
N ASN A 463 8.48 15.84 12.34
CA ASN A 463 7.07 15.54 12.56
C ASN A 463 6.35 15.03 11.28
N LEU A 464 7.06 14.38 10.36
CA LEU A 464 6.51 13.83 9.12
C LEU A 464 6.77 12.32 8.99
N LEU A 465 5.72 11.56 8.71
CA LEU A 465 5.73 10.14 8.36
C LEU A 465 5.20 9.95 6.94
N VAL A 466 5.79 9.04 6.16
CA VAL A 466 5.48 8.88 4.73
C VAL A 466 5.19 7.40 4.40
N PRO A 467 3.99 6.87 4.69
CA PRO A 467 3.65 5.48 4.37
C PRO A 467 3.24 5.23 2.90
N GLY A 468 2.96 6.26 2.10
CA GLY A 468 2.59 6.14 0.68
C GLY A 468 3.80 6.12 -0.25
N ALA A 469 4.52 7.23 -0.30
CA ALA A 469 5.74 7.42 -1.09
C ALA A 469 7.00 7.04 -0.28
N VAL A 470 6.99 5.84 0.27
CA VAL A 470 8.01 5.32 1.20
C VAL A 470 9.42 5.38 0.63
N SER A 471 10.40 5.41 1.53
CA SER A 471 11.81 5.41 1.16
C SER A 471 12.23 4.09 0.52
N SER A 472 12.55 4.14 -0.77
CA SER A 472 12.95 2.95 -1.53
C SER A 472 13.61 3.30 -2.85
N SER A 473 14.35 2.35 -3.41
CA SER A 473 14.72 2.32 -4.81
C SER A 473 13.48 2.02 -5.69
N HIS A 474 13.60 2.19 -7.01
CA HIS A 474 12.58 1.74 -7.96
C HIS A 474 12.24 0.24 -7.79
N VAL A 475 13.26 -0.61 -7.65
CA VAL A 475 13.07 -2.06 -7.52
C VAL A 475 12.44 -2.40 -6.17
N GLY A 476 12.94 -1.82 -5.09
CA GLY A 476 12.38 -2.00 -3.75
C GLY A 476 10.92 -1.56 -3.67
N PHE A 477 10.57 -0.42 -4.27
CA PHE A 477 9.18 0.06 -4.31
C PHE A 477 8.22 -0.91 -5.00
N CYS A 478 8.70 -1.64 -6.00
CA CYS A 478 7.89 -2.66 -6.69
C CYS A 478 7.40 -3.79 -5.76
N ALA A 479 8.01 -3.97 -4.59
CA ALA A 479 7.54 -4.88 -3.54
C ALA A 479 6.62 -4.18 -2.53
N LEU A 480 6.81 -2.88 -2.27
CA LEU A 480 6.12 -2.15 -1.20
C LEU A 480 4.77 -1.54 -1.62
N ARG A 481 4.53 -1.35 -2.91
CA ARG A 481 3.38 -0.64 -3.50
C ARG A 481 2.06 -1.42 -3.51
N LEU A 482 1.80 -2.27 -2.54
CA LEU A 482 0.62 -3.14 -2.48
C LEU A 482 -0.29 -2.73 -1.33
N GLU A 483 -1.61 -2.79 -1.54
CA GLU A 483 -2.60 -2.34 -0.57
C GLU A 483 -2.44 -2.97 0.83
N PRO A 484 -2.19 -4.30 0.98
CA PRO A 484 -1.95 -4.88 2.29
C PRO A 484 -0.72 -4.29 3.00
N ILE A 485 0.36 -4.02 2.24
CA ILE A 485 1.59 -3.43 2.77
C ILE A 485 1.37 -1.96 3.11
N TRP A 486 0.72 -1.19 2.24
CA TRP A 486 0.39 0.20 2.52
C TRP A 486 -0.47 0.35 3.77
N MET A 487 -1.46 -0.53 3.98
CA MET A 487 -2.25 -0.50 5.22
C MET A 487 -1.43 -0.86 6.45
N ALA A 488 -0.49 -1.82 6.35
CA ALA A 488 0.42 -2.15 7.44
C ALA A 488 1.37 -0.98 7.77
N LEU A 489 1.95 -0.33 6.75
CA LEU A 489 2.80 0.86 6.92
C LEU A 489 2.01 2.06 7.46
N GLY A 490 0.76 2.24 7.00
CA GLY A 490 -0.15 3.24 7.53
C GLY A 490 -0.45 3.00 9.02
N GLN A 491 -0.78 1.77 9.40
CA GLN A 491 -1.00 1.41 10.81
C GLN A 491 0.25 1.69 11.66
N ALA A 492 1.43 1.35 11.15
CA ALA A 492 2.70 1.66 11.82
C ALA A 492 2.92 3.17 11.96
N ALA A 493 2.64 3.95 10.91
CA ALA A 493 2.77 5.41 10.92
C ALA A 493 1.81 6.07 11.93
N GLY A 494 0.55 5.64 11.98
CA GLY A 494 -0.44 6.15 12.94
C GLY A 494 -0.07 5.84 14.39
N THR A 495 0.39 4.60 14.66
CA THR A 495 0.88 4.20 15.99
C THR A 495 2.16 4.97 16.37
N ALA A 496 3.07 5.18 15.42
CA ALA A 496 4.28 5.97 15.62
C ALA A 496 3.98 7.45 15.90
N ALA A 497 2.98 8.03 15.22
CA ALA A 497 2.52 9.39 15.47
C ALA A 497 2.07 9.56 16.91
N HIS A 498 1.25 8.65 17.44
CA HIS A 498 0.86 8.63 18.84
C HIS A 498 2.10 8.55 19.76
N LEU A 499 3.01 7.63 19.50
CA LEU A 499 4.20 7.47 20.36
C LEU A 499 5.11 8.69 20.32
N ALA A 500 5.24 9.35 19.18
CA ALA A 500 5.98 10.60 19.06
C ALA A 500 5.35 11.73 19.86
N ILE A 501 3.99 11.83 19.88
CA ILE A 501 3.25 12.78 20.69
C ILE A 501 3.40 12.46 22.18
N ALA A 502 3.09 11.23 22.58
CA ALA A 502 3.07 10.81 23.98
C ALA A 502 4.44 10.87 24.66
N ASN A 503 5.53 10.65 23.92
CA ASN A 503 6.89 10.73 24.46
C ASN A 503 7.59 12.06 24.16
N GLN A 504 6.94 12.99 23.43
CA GLN A 504 7.49 14.30 23.05
C GLN A 504 8.84 14.18 22.31
N VAL A 505 8.93 13.25 21.37
CA VAL A 505 10.13 12.99 20.57
C VAL A 505 9.85 13.21 19.08
N GLU A 506 10.92 13.40 18.32
CA GLU A 506 10.87 13.39 16.85
C GLU A 506 10.40 12.01 16.35
N VAL A 507 9.76 11.96 15.18
CA VAL A 507 9.33 10.69 14.59
C VAL A 507 10.50 9.73 14.35
N GLN A 508 11.71 10.23 14.14
CA GLN A 508 12.92 9.44 14.01
C GLN A 508 13.39 8.78 15.32
N ALA A 509 12.92 9.28 16.46
CA ALA A 509 13.31 8.84 17.81
C ALA A 509 12.19 8.07 18.54
N VAL A 510 11.17 7.60 17.82
CA VAL A 510 10.10 6.79 18.38
C VAL A 510 10.67 5.51 19.00
N PRO A 511 10.25 5.12 20.23
CA PRO A 511 10.74 3.91 20.89
C PRO A 511 10.24 2.65 20.17
N LEU A 512 11.07 2.11 19.28
CA LEU A 512 10.75 0.99 18.38
C LEU A 512 10.22 -0.26 19.11
N PRO A 513 10.79 -0.71 20.25
CA PRO A 513 10.23 -1.87 20.95
C PRO A 513 8.78 -1.66 21.41
N LYS A 514 8.42 -0.41 21.78
CA LYS A 514 7.05 -0.06 22.17
C LYS A 514 6.13 -0.01 20.95
N LEU A 515 6.61 0.55 19.83
CA LEU A 515 5.89 0.55 18.56
C LEU A 515 5.59 -0.88 18.11
N GLN A 516 6.60 -1.75 18.07
CA GLN A 516 6.45 -3.16 17.70
C GLN A 516 5.45 -3.89 18.62
N SER A 517 5.56 -3.68 19.95
CA SER A 517 4.61 -4.29 20.88
C SER A 517 3.16 -3.87 20.61
N GLN A 518 2.91 -2.56 20.40
CA GLN A 518 1.56 -2.08 20.10
C GLN A 518 1.03 -2.60 18.77
N LEU A 519 1.89 -2.72 17.76
CA LEU A 519 1.52 -3.34 16.47
C LEU A 519 1.16 -4.82 16.64
N HIS A 520 1.96 -5.60 17.37
CA HIS A 520 1.69 -7.02 17.62
C HIS A 520 0.39 -7.23 18.40
N ASP A 521 0.14 -6.38 19.41
CA ASP A 521 -1.08 -6.43 20.22
C ASP A 521 -2.33 -6.06 19.40
N ALA A 522 -2.16 -5.22 18.36
CA ALA A 522 -3.19 -4.89 17.38
C ALA A 522 -3.28 -5.91 16.23
N GLY A 523 -2.59 -7.05 16.32
CA GLY A 523 -2.64 -8.12 15.32
C GLY A 523 -1.85 -7.84 14.03
N ALA A 524 -0.98 -6.82 14.02
CA ALA A 524 -0.09 -6.56 12.89
C ALA A 524 1.20 -7.37 13.03
N ALA A 525 1.63 -8.04 11.96
CA ALA A 525 2.86 -8.81 11.93
C ALA A 525 4.04 -7.97 11.44
N THR A 526 5.19 -8.18 12.08
CA THR A 526 6.49 -7.63 11.66
C THR A 526 7.44 -8.70 11.12
N ILE A 527 7.02 -9.97 11.23
CA ILE A 527 7.67 -11.12 10.61
C ILE A 527 6.60 -12.14 10.19
N TYR A 528 6.82 -12.80 9.06
CA TYR A 528 5.93 -13.85 8.59
C TYR A 528 6.07 -15.13 9.42
N LEU A 529 4.93 -15.65 9.91
CA LEU A 529 4.82 -16.95 10.59
C LEU A 529 3.66 -17.72 9.96
N SER A 530 3.96 -18.89 9.40
CA SER A 530 2.99 -19.65 8.58
C SER A 530 1.94 -20.42 9.40
N ASP A 531 2.20 -20.61 10.68
CA ASP A 531 1.39 -21.42 11.62
C ASP A 531 0.71 -20.59 12.72
N LEU A 532 0.84 -19.26 12.66
CA LEU A 532 0.22 -18.34 13.63
C LEU A 532 -0.50 -17.21 12.89
N ALA A 533 -1.80 -17.15 13.05
CA ALA A 533 -2.62 -16.05 12.55
C ALA A 533 -2.78 -14.94 13.61
N ALA A 534 -3.10 -13.74 13.15
CA ALA A 534 -3.46 -12.64 14.06
C ALA A 534 -4.70 -13.01 14.89
N GLY A 535 -4.54 -12.97 16.22
CA GLY A 535 -5.54 -13.39 17.21
C GLY A 535 -5.30 -14.77 17.82
N ASP A 536 -4.37 -15.56 17.31
CA ASP A 536 -3.99 -16.84 17.91
C ASP A 536 -3.24 -16.63 19.23
N GLU A 537 -3.41 -17.57 20.17
CA GLU A 537 -2.60 -17.60 21.38
C GLU A 537 -1.10 -17.71 21.02
N GLY A 538 -0.30 -16.82 21.55
CA GLY A 538 1.14 -16.78 21.26
C GLY A 538 1.55 -15.94 20.07
N PHE A 539 0.61 -15.37 19.28
CA PHE A 539 0.95 -14.51 18.14
C PHE A 539 1.87 -13.35 18.55
N SER A 540 1.44 -12.48 19.48
CA SER A 540 2.26 -11.33 19.93
C SER A 540 3.60 -11.76 20.53
N LEU A 541 3.64 -12.91 21.22
CA LEU A 541 4.87 -13.46 21.78
C LEU A 541 5.85 -13.88 20.69
N ALA A 542 5.37 -14.59 19.67
CA ALA A 542 6.19 -15.03 18.55
C ALA A 542 6.64 -13.83 17.68
N GLN A 543 5.77 -12.88 17.41
CA GLN A 543 6.11 -11.64 16.69
C GLN A 543 7.21 -10.87 17.43
N TRP A 544 7.08 -10.69 18.75
CA TRP A 544 8.12 -10.08 19.57
C TRP A 544 9.45 -10.81 19.45
N TRP A 545 9.46 -12.15 19.53
CA TRP A 545 10.70 -12.93 19.41
C TRP A 545 11.30 -12.83 18.01
N GLY A 546 10.44 -12.80 16.99
CA GLY A 546 10.82 -12.62 15.59
C GLY A 546 11.47 -11.26 15.33
N SER A 547 10.97 -10.17 15.94
CA SER A 547 11.58 -8.84 15.82
C SER A 547 13.00 -8.78 16.42
N LEU A 548 13.34 -9.70 17.33
CA LEU A 548 14.68 -9.87 17.87
C LEU A 548 15.58 -10.80 17.02
N GLY A 549 15.07 -11.29 15.87
CA GLY A 549 15.79 -12.21 14.98
C GLY A 549 15.72 -13.68 15.43
N GLY A 550 14.79 -14.03 16.34
CA GLY A 550 14.73 -15.36 16.95
C GLY A 550 14.43 -16.50 15.97
N PHE A 551 13.73 -16.21 14.87
CA PHE A 551 13.41 -17.24 13.86
C PHE A 551 14.36 -17.27 12.66
N HIS A 552 15.32 -16.35 12.58
CA HIS A 552 16.36 -16.36 11.54
C HIS A 552 17.45 -17.38 11.85
N GLY A 553 17.99 -18.04 10.82
CA GLY A 553 19.06 -19.04 10.94
C GLY A 553 18.64 -20.36 11.58
N LEU A 554 17.34 -20.65 11.65
CA LEU A 554 16.82 -21.93 12.14
C LEU A 554 16.72 -23.01 11.05
N ALA A 555 16.55 -22.63 9.80
CA ALA A 555 16.49 -23.55 8.66
C ALA A 555 17.89 -23.90 8.15
N ASP A 556 18.06 -25.13 7.60
CA ASP A 556 19.36 -25.65 7.18
C ASP A 556 19.77 -25.21 5.78
N SER A 557 18.82 -24.89 4.93
CA SER A 557 19.08 -24.49 3.53
C SER A 557 17.92 -23.72 2.97
N PRO A 558 18.16 -22.64 2.23
CA PRO A 558 17.12 -21.96 1.50
C PRO A 558 16.57 -22.94 0.44
N LYS A 559 15.28 -23.27 0.53
CA LYS A 559 14.59 -23.84 -0.62
C LYS A 559 14.37 -22.71 -1.60
N LEU A 560 14.89 -22.87 -2.82
CA LEU A 560 14.60 -21.94 -3.90
C LEU A 560 13.08 -21.86 -4.10
N TYR A 561 12.49 -20.70 -3.85
CA TYR A 561 11.03 -20.48 -3.94
C TYR A 561 10.48 -20.64 -5.35
N GLY A 562 11.33 -20.91 -6.37
CA GLY A 562 10.94 -21.29 -7.71
C GLY A 562 10.64 -22.77 -7.89
N GLU A 563 11.10 -23.63 -6.98
CA GLU A 563 10.93 -25.08 -7.05
C GLU A 563 9.71 -25.60 -6.28
N ARG A 564 8.92 -24.76 -5.66
CA ARG A 564 7.62 -25.17 -5.11
C ARG A 564 6.71 -25.51 -6.28
N GLY A 565 6.79 -26.75 -6.66
CA GLY A 565 5.89 -27.53 -7.52
C GLY A 565 4.84 -26.74 -8.27
N GLU A 566 5.11 -26.56 -9.52
CA GLU A 566 4.25 -26.90 -10.65
C GLU A 566 2.91 -26.16 -10.81
N ASN A 567 2.21 -25.69 -9.80
CA ASN A 567 0.91 -25.03 -9.99
C ASN A 567 0.90 -23.60 -9.49
N ILE A 568 1.73 -22.76 -10.09
CA ILE A 568 1.64 -21.33 -9.92
C ILE A 568 0.58 -20.79 -10.89
N VAL A 569 -0.62 -21.29 -10.76
CA VAL A 569 -1.80 -20.68 -11.39
C VAL A 569 -2.45 -19.81 -10.33
N GLY A 570 -2.07 -18.53 -10.30
CA GLY A 570 -2.63 -17.56 -9.38
C GLY A 570 -1.61 -16.96 -8.40
N GLN A 571 -2.07 -15.95 -7.66
CA GLN A 571 -1.30 -15.17 -6.70
C GLN A 571 -1.18 -15.86 -5.33
N TYR A 572 -2.03 -16.86 -5.06
CA TYR A 572 -2.30 -17.40 -3.73
C TYR A 572 -1.73 -18.80 -3.60
N PHE A 573 -0.65 -18.90 -2.82
CA PHE A 573 0.05 -20.15 -2.58
C PHE A 573 -0.30 -20.75 -1.24
N GLN A 574 0.08 -22.02 -1.07
CA GLN A 574 0.20 -22.64 0.23
C GLN A 574 1.14 -21.83 1.13
N PRO A 575 0.86 -21.75 2.45
CA PRO A 575 1.75 -21.09 3.39
C PRO A 575 3.20 -21.60 3.29
N TYR A 576 4.15 -20.71 3.60
CA TYR A 576 5.58 -21.04 3.64
C TYR A 576 5.89 -21.85 4.90
N ASN A 577 5.76 -23.18 4.85
CA ASN A 577 5.86 -24.05 6.02
C ASN A 577 7.21 -24.00 6.74
N ASP A 578 8.28 -23.65 6.03
CA ASP A 578 9.61 -23.42 6.57
C ASP A 578 9.73 -22.11 7.37
N HIS A 579 8.66 -21.33 7.42
CA HIS A 579 8.52 -20.10 8.22
C HIS A 579 7.62 -20.30 9.46
N ALA A 580 7.37 -21.51 9.89
CA ALA A 580 6.57 -21.80 11.08
C ALA A 580 7.33 -21.40 12.37
N ALA A 581 6.59 -20.95 13.37
CA ALA A 581 7.10 -20.70 14.73
C ALA A 581 7.24 -21.99 15.53
N GLU A 582 6.32 -22.93 15.30
CA GLU A 582 6.23 -24.25 15.97
C GLU A 582 6.25 -24.11 17.51
N LEU A 583 5.42 -23.25 18.07
CA LEU A 583 5.44 -22.94 19.52
C LEU A 583 5.20 -24.15 20.41
N ASP A 584 4.41 -25.12 19.96
CA ASP A 584 4.11 -26.35 20.70
C ASP A 584 5.19 -27.44 20.59
N ARG A 585 6.17 -27.23 19.70
CA ARG A 585 7.29 -28.14 19.51
C ARG A 585 8.23 -28.10 20.72
N ALA A 586 8.69 -29.28 21.15
CA ALA A 586 9.73 -29.37 22.18
C ALA A 586 11.00 -28.62 21.73
N MET A 587 11.60 -27.87 22.66
CA MET A 587 12.85 -27.15 22.42
C MET A 587 13.97 -28.15 22.12
N ASP A 588 14.54 -28.08 20.93
CA ASP A 588 15.74 -28.85 20.53
C ASP A 588 17.04 -28.07 20.83
N GLU A 589 18.16 -28.81 20.88
CA GLU A 589 19.46 -28.20 21.17
C GLU A 589 19.87 -27.11 20.19
N ARG A 590 19.56 -27.27 18.90
CA ARG A 590 19.87 -26.29 17.88
C ARG A 590 19.13 -24.97 18.12
N THR A 591 17.82 -25.05 18.30
CA THR A 591 16.98 -23.89 18.60
C THR A 591 17.42 -23.23 19.90
N TYR A 592 17.67 -24.00 20.95
CA TYR A 592 18.14 -23.51 22.23
C TYR A 592 19.48 -22.77 22.11
N ASN A 593 20.46 -23.35 21.42
CA ASN A 593 21.76 -22.74 21.21
C ASN A 593 21.69 -21.44 20.41
N ARG A 594 20.71 -21.31 19.54
CA ARG A 594 20.43 -20.08 18.79
C ARG A 594 19.72 -19.02 19.64
N TRP A 595 18.75 -19.42 20.46
CA TRP A 595 17.89 -18.52 21.23
C TRP A 595 18.50 -18.03 22.53
N LYS A 596 19.28 -18.86 23.19
CA LYS A 596 19.94 -18.50 24.46
C LYS A 596 20.81 -17.23 24.37
N PRO A 597 21.67 -17.01 23.35
CA PRO A 597 22.41 -15.76 23.21
C PRO A 597 21.53 -14.53 23.05
N LEU A 598 20.38 -14.65 22.40
CA LEU A 598 19.41 -13.55 22.28
C LEU A 598 18.81 -13.19 23.64
N ALA A 599 18.44 -14.20 24.45
CA ALA A 599 17.93 -13.97 25.80
C ALA A 599 18.97 -13.28 26.70
N VAL A 600 20.25 -13.66 26.58
CA VAL A 600 21.35 -13.00 27.30
C VAL A 600 21.50 -11.52 26.88
N LYS A 601 21.38 -11.21 25.59
CA LYS A 601 21.40 -9.82 25.09
C LYS A 601 20.27 -8.95 25.63
N LEU A 602 19.15 -9.57 26.05
CA LEU A 602 18.04 -8.87 26.71
C LEU A 602 18.30 -8.62 28.21
N GLY A 603 19.50 -8.94 28.71
CA GLY A 603 19.89 -8.73 30.10
C GLY A 603 19.45 -9.83 31.05
N ILE A 604 18.96 -10.97 30.55
CA ILE A 604 18.54 -12.10 31.40
C ILE A 604 19.79 -12.86 31.86
N ASP A 605 19.87 -13.08 33.18
CA ASP A 605 20.93 -13.91 33.77
C ASP A 605 20.94 -15.31 33.13
N GLN A 606 22.10 -15.80 32.74
CA GLN A 606 22.28 -17.10 32.13
C GLN A 606 21.73 -18.25 33.00
N GLN A 607 21.74 -18.10 34.33
CA GLN A 607 21.18 -19.08 35.26
C GLN A 607 19.66 -19.07 35.33
N ALA A 608 19.03 -17.94 34.98
CA ALA A 608 17.57 -17.76 34.92
C ALA A 608 16.97 -18.24 33.59
N ILE A 609 17.80 -18.52 32.58
CA ILE A 609 17.33 -19.02 31.28
C ILE A 609 16.87 -20.48 31.45
N PRO A 610 15.62 -20.84 31.09
CA PRO A 610 15.11 -22.19 31.21
C PRO A 610 15.98 -23.19 30.45
N ARG A 611 16.29 -24.34 31.07
CA ARG A 611 17.03 -25.44 30.44
C ARG A 611 16.05 -26.28 29.60
N ILE A 612 16.60 -27.04 28.65
CA ILE A 612 15.81 -27.95 27.80
C ILE A 612 15.50 -29.31 28.45
N SER A 613 16.03 -29.56 29.65
CA SER A 613 15.75 -30.76 30.43
C SER A 613 15.27 -30.35 31.84
N PRO A 614 14.07 -30.74 32.25
CA PRO A 614 13.05 -31.54 31.51
C PRO A 614 12.57 -30.84 30.24
N PRO A 615 11.96 -31.57 29.28
CA PRO A 615 11.47 -31.01 28.03
C PRO A 615 10.54 -29.81 28.27
N VAL A 616 10.80 -28.73 27.55
CA VAL A 616 10.00 -27.49 27.53
C VAL A 616 9.64 -27.19 26.08
N THR A 617 8.42 -26.69 25.80
CA THR A 617 8.06 -26.27 24.47
C THR A 617 8.74 -24.94 24.09
N ARG A 618 8.84 -24.63 22.79
CA ARG A 618 9.33 -23.33 22.32
C ARG A 618 8.51 -22.19 22.91
N GLY A 619 7.18 -22.33 22.93
CA GLY A 619 6.24 -21.34 23.46
C GLY A 619 6.44 -21.11 24.96
N ASP A 620 6.54 -22.18 25.79
CA ASP A 620 6.73 -22.05 27.23
C ASP A 620 8.10 -21.46 27.57
N TRP A 621 9.11 -21.80 26.79
CA TRP A 621 10.43 -21.18 26.92
C TRP A 621 10.34 -19.67 26.66
N LEU A 622 9.69 -19.23 25.58
CA LEU A 622 9.49 -17.81 25.25
C LEU A 622 8.66 -17.08 26.31
N LYS A 623 7.59 -17.70 26.85
CA LYS A 623 6.81 -17.15 27.97
C LYS A 623 7.71 -16.88 29.18
N SER A 624 8.58 -17.84 29.51
CA SER A 624 9.54 -17.70 30.63
C SER A 624 10.55 -16.57 30.39
N ILE A 625 11.10 -16.45 29.18
CA ILE A 625 12.00 -15.36 28.79
C ILE A 625 11.28 -14.01 28.88
N ARG A 626 10.08 -13.90 28.33
CA ARG A 626 9.30 -12.66 28.37
C ARG A 626 8.98 -12.21 29.79
N ALA A 627 8.69 -13.15 30.69
CA ALA A 627 8.42 -12.87 32.11
C ALA A 627 9.68 -12.45 32.89
N ALA A 628 10.87 -12.87 32.46
CA ALA A 628 12.14 -12.50 33.09
C ALA A 628 12.65 -11.10 32.69
N ILE A 629 12.09 -10.49 31.64
CA ILE A 629 12.38 -9.10 31.23
C ILE A 629 11.48 -8.21 32.08
N ARG A 630 12.05 -7.49 33.04
CA ARG A 630 11.36 -6.55 33.93
C ARG A 630 11.66 -5.11 33.57
#